data_1d53d2c0780dcf2eac465a4c5a13b081
#
_entry.id   1d53d2c0780dcf2eac465a4c5a13b081
#
_cell.length_a   1.000
_cell.length_b   1.000
_cell.length_c   1.000
_cell.angle_alpha   90.00
_cell.angle_beta   90.00
_cell.angle_gamma   90.00
#
_symmetry.space_group_name_H-M   'P 1'
#
loop_
_entity.id
_entity.type
_entity.pdbx_description
1 polymer ?
#
loop_
_entity_poly.entity_id
_entity_poly.type
_entity_poly.pdbx_seq_one_letter_code
_entity_poly.pdbx_strand_id
1 'polypeptide(L)'
;MSVNTSPPASGVRLPWESVHPQVRAAVEDFLGARVAEAVTQPGGFSPAAAVRLRADNGRRAFVKAIGPEPNADSVRLYRAELEIAAALPDSVPAPRLLTGFELEGWVALVFEDVEGASPELPWRRDQLDRVLGAVRRMSAELTPAPIAAPPIAEALDSSFRGWRRLLEEDTAGLDPWALRHLDELAELESGWAAAAAGDTLLHRDLRADNILLSGERVYVVDWPWACVGAPWVDLVAMLPSVGMQGGPMPHELFTDPDPAVTAFVAGLCGYFVRHGRLPDPPGLPTVRAFQRAQGVVALDWLKRRTGWS
;
A
#
# COMPACT_ATOMS: atom_id res chain seq x y z
N MET A 1 5.58 30.26 3.09
CA MET A 1 5.86 28.83 3.09
C MET A 1 4.58 28.13 3.49
N SER A 2 3.85 27.57 2.53
CA SER A 2 2.62 26.81 2.82
C SER A 2 3.08 25.46 3.37
N VAL A 3 2.74 25.16 4.61
CA VAL A 3 2.95 23.84 5.20
C VAL A 3 2.02 22.91 4.43
N ASN A 4 2.59 22.14 3.52
CA ASN A 4 1.86 21.15 2.74
C ASN A 4 1.54 19.98 3.68
N THR A 5 0.42 20.08 4.40
CA THR A 5 -0.03 19.00 5.29
C THR A 5 -0.69 17.94 4.42
N SER A 6 0.10 16.95 4.01
CA SER A 6 -0.42 15.74 3.40
C SER A 6 -1.50 15.12 4.30
N PRO A 7 -2.66 14.72 3.78
CA PRO A 7 -3.68 14.03 4.57
C PRO A 7 -3.07 12.78 5.22
N PRO A 8 -3.33 12.53 6.51
CA PRO A 8 -2.79 11.35 7.18
C PRO A 8 -3.48 10.07 6.68
N ALA A 9 -2.71 8.98 6.58
CA ALA A 9 -3.26 7.64 6.48
C ALA A 9 -3.76 7.23 7.87
N SER A 10 -5.05 7.43 8.16
CA SER A 10 -5.61 7.15 9.48
C SER A 10 -6.96 6.45 9.40
N GLY A 11 -7.10 5.37 10.17
CA GLY A 11 -8.34 4.64 10.41
C GLY A 11 -8.57 4.46 11.92
N VAL A 12 -9.76 4.03 12.31
CA VAL A 12 -10.08 3.67 13.70
C VAL A 12 -9.53 2.27 13.97
N ARG A 13 -8.55 2.16 14.87
CA ARG A 13 -7.94 0.88 15.26
C ARG A 13 -8.69 0.21 16.40
N LEU A 14 -8.87 -1.09 16.31
CA LEU A 14 -9.43 -1.92 17.36
C LEU A 14 -8.37 -2.13 18.47
N PRO A 15 -8.64 -1.85 19.75
CA PRO A 15 -7.71 -2.16 20.83
C PRO A 15 -7.63 -3.67 21.08
N TRP A 16 -6.51 -4.12 21.69
CA TRP A 16 -6.26 -5.54 21.96
C TRP A 16 -7.38 -6.21 22.75
N GLU A 17 -7.92 -5.51 23.73
CA GLU A 17 -8.98 -6.01 24.63
C GLU A 17 -10.28 -6.32 23.89
N SER A 18 -10.50 -5.70 22.74
CA SER A 18 -11.67 -5.90 21.87
C SER A 18 -11.48 -7.04 20.86
N VAL A 19 -10.28 -7.60 20.74
CA VAL A 19 -10.04 -8.81 19.94
C VAL A 19 -10.72 -10.01 20.62
N HIS A 20 -11.31 -10.91 19.81
CA HIS A 20 -12.05 -12.06 20.33
C HIS A 20 -11.25 -12.85 21.37
N PRO A 21 -11.84 -13.25 22.52
CA PRO A 21 -11.11 -13.89 23.60
C PRO A 21 -10.33 -15.15 23.20
N GLN A 22 -10.88 -16.00 22.33
CA GLN A 22 -10.20 -17.19 21.85
C GLN A 22 -8.97 -16.86 20.99
N VAL A 23 -9.02 -15.79 20.19
CA VAL A 23 -7.86 -15.30 19.42
C VAL A 23 -6.77 -14.79 20.36
N ARG A 24 -7.16 -14.02 21.40
CA ARG A 24 -6.21 -13.55 22.41
C ARG A 24 -5.56 -14.72 23.16
N ALA A 25 -6.35 -15.72 23.55
CA ALA A 25 -5.83 -16.93 24.20
C ALA A 25 -4.85 -17.69 23.29
N ALA A 26 -5.18 -17.89 22.01
CA ALA A 26 -4.27 -18.56 21.06
C ALA A 26 -2.95 -17.79 20.88
N VAL A 27 -2.97 -16.47 20.88
CA VAL A 27 -1.75 -15.64 20.83
C VAL A 27 -0.94 -15.77 22.13
N GLU A 28 -1.60 -15.75 23.30
CA GLU A 28 -0.93 -15.94 24.59
C GLU A 28 -0.31 -17.34 24.72
N ASP A 29 -1.02 -18.38 24.28
CA ASP A 29 -0.50 -19.75 24.22
C ASP A 29 0.75 -19.85 23.32
N PHE A 30 0.71 -19.22 22.15
CA PHE A 30 1.88 -19.12 21.26
C PHE A 30 3.04 -18.38 21.91
N LEU A 31 2.77 -17.28 22.61
CA LEU A 31 3.79 -16.52 23.35
C LEU A 31 4.28 -17.26 24.60
N GLY A 32 3.53 -18.26 25.09
CA GLY A 32 3.85 -19.05 26.29
C GLY A 32 3.67 -18.29 27.60
N ALA A 33 2.97 -17.16 27.59
CA ALA A 33 2.64 -16.36 28.76
C ALA A 33 1.51 -15.36 28.42
N ARG A 34 0.90 -14.78 29.45
CA ARG A 34 -0.10 -13.71 29.31
C ARG A 34 0.53 -12.44 28.73
N VAL A 35 -0.29 -11.68 28.01
CA VAL A 35 0.09 -10.35 27.52
C VAL A 35 0.10 -9.38 28.71
N ALA A 36 1.28 -8.86 29.02
CA ALA A 36 1.50 -7.84 30.06
C ALA A 36 1.30 -6.41 29.54
N GLU A 37 1.59 -6.19 28.26
CA GLU A 37 1.47 -4.88 27.64
C GLU A 37 1.01 -5.01 26.20
N ALA A 38 0.06 -4.16 25.79
CA ALA A 38 -0.47 -4.07 24.45
C ALA A 38 -0.48 -2.60 23.99
N VAL A 39 0.26 -2.29 22.93
CA VAL A 39 0.37 -0.92 22.39
C VAL A 39 -0.18 -0.87 20.97
N THR A 40 -1.40 -0.34 20.83
CA THR A 40 -2.02 -0.14 19.52
C THR A 40 -1.18 0.82 18.67
N GLN A 41 -0.89 0.41 17.45
CA GLN A 41 -0.12 1.22 16.52
C GLN A 41 -1.04 2.12 15.71
N PRO A 42 -0.75 3.44 15.65
CA PRO A 42 -1.51 4.38 14.84
C PRO A 42 -1.18 4.19 13.34
N GLY A 43 -2.02 4.78 12.48
CA GLY A 43 -1.80 4.80 11.03
C GLY A 43 -2.47 3.65 10.29
N GLY A 44 -2.41 3.73 8.93
CA GLY A 44 -3.07 2.82 8.01
C GLY A 44 -4.59 2.99 7.93
N PHE A 45 -5.20 2.39 6.92
CA PHE A 45 -6.63 2.52 6.62
C PHE A 45 -7.48 1.32 7.09
N SER A 46 -6.92 0.35 7.81
CA SER A 46 -7.66 -0.82 8.26
C SER A 46 -8.33 -0.58 9.63
N PRO A 47 -9.60 -0.96 9.84
CA PRO A 47 -10.28 -0.89 11.14
C PRO A 47 -9.91 -2.02 12.10
N ALA A 48 -8.88 -2.78 11.81
CA ALA A 48 -8.43 -3.95 12.55
C ALA A 48 -7.58 -3.60 13.77
N ALA A 49 -7.34 -4.59 14.65
CA ALA A 49 -6.27 -4.49 15.63
C ALA A 49 -4.90 -4.56 14.91
N ALA A 50 -4.00 -3.66 15.30
CA ALA A 50 -2.59 -3.65 14.92
C ALA A 50 -1.81 -3.26 16.17
N VAL A 51 -1.25 -4.25 16.87
CA VAL A 51 -0.82 -4.10 18.26
C VAL A 51 0.56 -4.70 18.46
N ARG A 52 1.46 -3.95 19.10
CA ARG A 52 2.71 -4.50 19.63
C ARG A 52 2.42 -5.09 21.00
N LEU A 53 2.75 -6.35 21.18
CA LEU A 53 2.53 -7.09 22.41
C LEU A 53 3.85 -7.41 23.09
N ARG A 54 3.83 -7.35 24.43
CA ARG A 54 4.88 -7.88 25.31
C ARG A 54 4.24 -8.80 26.35
N ALA A 55 4.64 -10.05 26.37
CA ALA A 55 4.19 -11.03 27.33
C ALA A 55 4.98 -10.96 28.64
N ASP A 56 4.43 -11.54 29.74
CA ASP A 56 5.04 -11.60 31.09
C ASP A 56 6.44 -12.26 31.08
N ASN A 57 6.68 -13.20 30.16
CA ASN A 57 7.98 -13.85 29.98
C ASN A 57 8.98 -13.03 29.14
N GLY A 58 8.63 -11.80 28.76
CA GLY A 58 9.45 -10.89 27.97
C GLY A 58 9.40 -11.10 26.45
N ARG A 59 8.73 -12.15 25.95
CA ARG A 59 8.54 -12.33 24.50
C ARG A 59 7.71 -11.21 23.89
N ARG A 60 8.05 -10.81 22.68
CA ARG A 60 7.39 -9.72 21.95
C ARG A 60 6.87 -10.23 20.61
N ALA A 61 5.77 -9.65 20.16
CA ALA A 61 5.21 -9.88 18.84
C ALA A 61 4.43 -8.64 18.37
N PHE A 62 4.31 -8.49 17.07
CA PHE A 62 3.34 -7.59 16.45
C PHE A 62 2.15 -8.41 15.94
N VAL A 63 0.95 -8.02 16.34
CA VAL A 63 -0.27 -8.77 15.98
C VAL A 63 -1.20 -7.89 15.15
N LYS A 64 -1.63 -8.41 14.01
CA LYS A 64 -2.76 -7.90 13.24
C LYS A 64 -3.93 -8.86 13.43
N ALA A 65 -5.12 -8.36 13.79
CA ALA A 65 -6.30 -9.21 13.94
C ALA A 65 -7.56 -8.48 13.49
N ILE A 66 -8.44 -9.20 12.78
CA ILE A 66 -9.72 -8.67 12.30
C ILE A 66 -10.81 -9.71 12.43
N GLY A 67 -12.00 -9.28 12.83
CA GLY A 67 -13.22 -10.08 12.86
C GLY A 67 -14.12 -9.82 11.65
N PRO A 68 -15.25 -10.57 11.58
CA PRO A 68 -16.19 -10.46 10.46
C PRO A 68 -16.94 -9.11 10.42
N GLU A 69 -17.00 -8.41 11.54
CA GLU A 69 -17.60 -7.08 11.63
C GLU A 69 -16.49 -5.99 11.62
N PRO A 70 -16.71 -4.84 11.00
CA PRO A 70 -17.91 -4.41 10.27
C PRO A 70 -17.89 -4.78 8.77
N ASN A 71 -16.81 -5.43 8.27
CA ASN A 71 -16.64 -5.63 6.82
C ASN A 71 -15.95 -6.97 6.49
N ALA A 72 -16.68 -7.88 5.84
CA ALA A 72 -16.16 -9.18 5.39
C ALA A 72 -14.99 -9.07 4.39
N ASP A 73 -14.91 -7.99 3.59
CA ASP A 73 -13.78 -7.78 2.67
C ASP A 73 -12.45 -7.62 3.41
N SER A 74 -12.49 -7.03 4.60
CA SER A 74 -11.27 -6.89 5.42
C SER A 74 -10.75 -8.24 5.89
N VAL A 75 -11.62 -9.20 6.23
CA VAL A 75 -11.23 -10.57 6.59
C VAL A 75 -10.54 -11.26 5.41
N ARG A 76 -11.07 -11.08 4.19
CA ARG A 76 -10.46 -11.62 2.98
C ARG A 76 -9.05 -11.07 2.73
N LEU A 77 -8.83 -9.78 2.96
CA LEU A 77 -7.51 -9.17 2.83
C LEU A 77 -6.51 -9.72 3.85
N TYR A 78 -6.94 -9.96 5.08
CA TYR A 78 -6.06 -10.54 6.11
C TYR A 78 -5.71 -12.00 5.82
N ARG A 79 -6.63 -12.78 5.22
CA ARG A 79 -6.30 -14.12 4.71
C ARG A 79 -5.27 -14.07 3.60
N ALA A 80 -5.46 -13.17 2.63
CA ALA A 80 -4.47 -12.98 1.56
C ALA A 80 -3.11 -12.58 2.12
N GLU A 81 -3.05 -11.67 3.09
CA GLU A 81 -1.79 -11.30 3.75
C GLU A 81 -1.17 -12.49 4.51
N LEU A 82 -1.97 -13.30 5.18
CA LEU A 82 -1.49 -14.51 5.86
C LEU A 82 -0.85 -15.50 4.89
N GLU A 83 -1.50 -15.77 3.76
CA GLU A 83 -1.00 -16.66 2.72
C GLU A 83 0.31 -16.13 2.12
N ILE A 84 0.34 -14.86 1.76
CA ILE A 84 1.54 -14.21 1.20
C ILE A 84 2.67 -14.20 2.23
N ALA A 85 2.43 -13.70 3.44
CA ALA A 85 3.47 -13.59 4.46
C ALA A 85 4.06 -14.94 4.89
N ALA A 86 3.26 -16.00 4.87
CA ALA A 86 3.71 -17.36 5.17
C ALA A 86 4.65 -17.94 4.09
N ALA A 87 4.58 -17.42 2.87
CA ALA A 87 5.33 -17.93 1.73
C ALA A 87 6.47 -16.99 1.29
N LEU A 88 6.55 -15.75 1.83
CA LEU A 88 7.65 -14.84 1.51
C LEU A 88 8.98 -15.42 1.94
N PRO A 89 10.02 -15.37 1.08
CA PRO A 89 11.38 -15.75 1.44
C PRO A 89 11.97 -14.87 2.56
N ASP A 90 12.82 -15.45 3.40
CA ASP A 90 13.51 -14.71 4.48
C ASP A 90 14.41 -13.57 3.99
N SER A 91 14.79 -13.56 2.70
CA SER A 91 15.57 -12.49 2.07
C SER A 91 14.76 -11.21 1.83
N VAL A 92 13.43 -11.33 1.74
CA VAL A 92 12.54 -10.18 1.51
C VAL A 92 12.57 -9.25 2.73
N PRO A 93 12.65 -7.93 2.54
CA PRO A 93 12.68 -6.98 3.65
C PRO A 93 11.28 -6.81 4.27
N ALA A 94 10.68 -7.88 4.77
CA ALA A 94 9.41 -7.92 5.47
C ALA A 94 9.59 -8.48 6.89
N PRO A 95 8.78 -8.08 7.87
CA PRO A 95 8.74 -8.75 9.16
C PRO A 95 8.32 -10.21 8.96
N ARG A 96 9.02 -11.12 9.64
CA ARG A 96 8.72 -12.55 9.54
C ARG A 96 7.38 -12.87 10.21
N LEU A 97 6.52 -13.60 9.51
CA LEU A 97 5.34 -14.20 10.10
C LEU A 97 5.78 -15.34 11.04
N LEU A 98 5.38 -15.28 12.30
CA LEU A 98 5.68 -16.28 13.30
C LEU A 98 4.61 -17.38 13.35
N THR A 99 3.33 -16.97 13.23
CA THR A 99 2.16 -17.85 13.15
C THR A 99 0.93 -17.07 12.69
N GLY A 100 -0.14 -17.79 12.33
CA GLY A 100 -1.45 -17.22 12.04
C GLY A 100 -2.58 -18.09 12.58
N PHE A 101 -3.73 -17.48 12.85
CA PHE A 101 -4.90 -18.15 13.37
C PHE A 101 -6.16 -17.75 12.60
N GLU A 102 -7.02 -18.72 12.34
CA GLU A 102 -8.41 -18.48 11.93
C GLU A 102 -9.33 -19.11 12.97
N LEU A 103 -9.97 -18.30 13.80
CA LEU A 103 -10.80 -18.72 14.93
C LEU A 103 -12.04 -17.83 15.02
N GLU A 104 -13.24 -18.44 15.19
CA GLU A 104 -14.51 -17.72 15.38
C GLU A 104 -14.77 -16.65 14.31
N GLY A 105 -14.40 -16.92 13.07
CA GLY A 105 -14.52 -15.96 11.95
C GLY A 105 -13.48 -14.84 11.95
N TRP A 106 -12.56 -14.80 12.91
CA TRP A 106 -11.43 -13.89 12.96
C TRP A 106 -10.23 -14.46 12.24
N VAL A 107 -9.44 -13.55 11.66
CA VAL A 107 -8.08 -13.84 11.16
C VAL A 107 -7.09 -13.04 12.00
N ALA A 108 -6.06 -13.70 12.50
CA ALA A 108 -4.97 -13.08 13.25
C ALA A 108 -3.61 -13.51 12.68
N LEU A 109 -2.74 -12.53 12.46
CA LEU A 109 -1.36 -12.70 12.02
C LEU A 109 -0.44 -12.26 13.15
N VAL A 110 0.53 -13.09 13.49
CA VAL A 110 1.53 -12.82 14.51
C VAL A 110 2.88 -12.69 13.84
N PHE A 111 3.45 -11.51 13.83
CA PHE A 111 4.74 -11.21 13.25
C PHE A 111 5.82 -11.00 14.32
N GLU A 112 7.07 -11.08 13.92
CA GLU A 112 8.16 -10.54 14.74
C GLU A 112 7.92 -9.05 15.02
N ASP A 113 8.23 -8.61 16.24
CA ASP A 113 8.12 -7.21 16.61
C ASP A 113 9.36 -6.43 16.17
N VAL A 114 9.26 -5.72 15.05
CA VAL A 114 10.34 -4.89 14.53
C VAL A 114 10.39 -3.55 15.28
N GLU A 115 11.49 -3.27 15.95
CA GLU A 115 11.76 -1.95 16.53
C GLU A 115 12.17 -0.98 15.44
N GLY A 116 11.22 -0.21 14.93
CA GLY A 116 11.41 0.76 13.87
C GLY A 116 10.33 1.82 13.88
N ALA A 117 10.50 2.82 13.05
CA ALA A 117 9.53 3.89 12.84
C ALA A 117 9.30 4.08 11.33
N SER A 118 8.13 4.58 10.96
CA SER A 118 7.90 5.03 9.59
C SER A 118 8.84 6.17 9.23
N PRO A 119 9.15 6.37 7.94
CA PRO A 119 9.94 7.51 7.49
C PRO A 119 9.35 8.83 7.97
N GLU A 120 10.23 9.79 8.26
CA GLU A 120 9.84 11.15 8.63
C GLU A 120 9.20 11.87 7.42
N LEU A 121 8.15 12.63 7.70
CA LEU A 121 7.49 13.46 6.69
C LEU A 121 7.51 14.93 7.12
N PRO A 122 7.84 15.86 6.19
CA PRO A 122 8.24 15.65 4.78
C PRO A 122 9.47 14.74 4.65
N TRP A 123 9.53 13.99 3.53
CA TRP A 123 10.60 13.03 3.30
C TRP A 123 11.99 13.61 3.49
N ARG A 124 12.78 12.99 4.35
CA ARG A 124 14.23 13.24 4.43
C ARG A 124 14.94 12.51 3.29
N ARG A 125 15.89 13.19 2.65
CA ARG A 125 16.60 12.66 1.49
C ARG A 125 17.33 11.35 1.80
N ASP A 126 18.03 11.27 2.93
CA ASP A 126 18.77 10.08 3.35
C ASP A 126 17.86 8.88 3.57
N GLN A 127 16.69 9.08 4.20
CA GLN A 127 15.69 8.02 4.41
C GLN A 127 15.06 7.58 3.08
N LEU A 128 14.72 8.52 2.21
CA LEU A 128 14.14 8.22 0.90
C LEU A 128 15.11 7.39 0.04
N ASP A 129 16.38 7.78 -0.03
CA ASP A 129 17.40 7.08 -0.81
C ASP A 129 17.59 5.63 -0.32
N ARG A 130 17.54 5.39 1.00
CA ARG A 130 17.55 4.04 1.59
C ARG A 130 16.32 3.23 1.18
N VAL A 131 15.14 3.84 1.24
CA VAL A 131 13.87 3.18 0.86
C VAL A 131 13.86 2.85 -0.61
N LEU A 132 14.19 3.79 -1.50
CA LEU A 132 14.25 3.55 -2.94
C LEU A 132 15.29 2.46 -3.29
N GLY A 133 16.41 2.43 -2.59
CA GLY A 133 17.41 1.36 -2.71
C GLY A 133 16.86 0.00 -2.26
N ALA A 134 16.10 -0.05 -1.17
CA ALA A 134 15.46 -1.28 -0.70
C ALA A 134 14.38 -1.79 -1.67
N VAL A 135 13.54 -0.90 -2.20
CA VAL A 135 12.50 -1.25 -3.19
C VAL A 135 13.13 -1.84 -4.45
N ARG A 136 14.21 -1.25 -4.97
CA ARG A 136 14.92 -1.80 -6.15
C ARG A 136 15.52 -3.18 -5.88
N ARG A 137 16.14 -3.39 -4.71
CA ARG A 137 16.67 -4.71 -4.33
C ARG A 137 15.56 -5.73 -4.17
N MET A 138 14.47 -5.37 -3.48
CA MET A 138 13.30 -6.20 -3.31
C MET A 138 12.71 -6.65 -4.65
N SER A 139 12.56 -5.73 -5.61
CA SER A 139 12.11 -6.05 -6.96
C SER A 139 13.03 -7.08 -7.66
N ALA A 140 14.35 -6.92 -7.54
CA ALA A 140 15.29 -7.88 -8.12
C ALA A 140 15.25 -9.26 -7.45
N GLU A 141 15.11 -9.31 -6.12
CA GLU A 141 15.00 -10.55 -5.34
C GLU A 141 13.68 -11.30 -5.59
N LEU A 142 12.61 -10.56 -5.91
CA LEU A 142 11.29 -11.09 -6.18
C LEU A 142 11.03 -11.35 -7.68
N THR A 143 12.08 -11.40 -8.49
CA THR A 143 12.03 -11.73 -9.92
C THR A 143 12.89 -12.96 -10.22
N PRO A 144 12.31 -14.09 -10.69
CA PRO A 144 10.88 -14.33 -10.85
C PRO A 144 10.15 -14.44 -9.51
N ALA A 145 8.83 -14.26 -9.52
CA ALA A 145 7.99 -14.34 -8.32
C ALA A 145 8.20 -15.69 -7.61
N PRO A 146 8.61 -15.70 -6.33
CA PRO A 146 8.90 -16.93 -5.60
C PRO A 146 7.64 -17.67 -5.16
N ILE A 147 6.48 -17.03 -5.24
CA ILE A 147 5.19 -17.56 -4.83
C ILE A 147 4.12 -17.25 -5.88
N ALA A 148 3.05 -18.02 -5.88
CA ALA A 148 1.89 -17.74 -6.71
C ALA A 148 1.12 -16.52 -6.18
N ALA A 149 0.82 -15.58 -7.07
CA ALA A 149 -0.06 -14.45 -6.80
C ALA A 149 -0.80 -14.06 -8.09
N PRO A 150 -1.95 -13.36 -8.02
CA PRO A 150 -2.71 -13.01 -9.21
C PRO A 150 -1.89 -12.09 -10.13
N PRO A 151 -2.06 -12.20 -11.46
CA PRO A 151 -1.49 -11.22 -12.39
C PRO A 151 -1.99 -9.80 -12.08
N ILE A 152 -1.14 -8.80 -12.24
CA ILE A 152 -1.50 -7.39 -12.01
C ILE A 152 -2.70 -6.95 -12.84
N ALA A 153 -2.86 -7.49 -14.05
CA ALA A 153 -3.98 -7.22 -14.93
C ALA A 153 -5.33 -7.61 -14.28
N GLU A 154 -5.38 -8.73 -13.55
CA GLU A 154 -6.58 -9.14 -12.79
C GLU A 154 -6.74 -8.32 -11.52
N ALA A 155 -5.62 -8.12 -10.80
CA ALA A 155 -5.62 -7.45 -9.51
C ALA A 155 -6.03 -5.97 -9.58
N LEU A 156 -5.83 -5.29 -10.73
CA LEU A 156 -6.13 -3.87 -10.93
C LEU A 156 -7.23 -3.59 -11.96
N ASP A 157 -7.81 -4.61 -12.62
CA ASP A 157 -8.76 -4.41 -13.73
C ASP A 157 -9.89 -3.44 -13.37
N SER A 158 -10.53 -3.63 -12.22
CA SER A 158 -11.65 -2.77 -11.79
C SER A 158 -11.21 -1.36 -11.39
N SER A 159 -9.96 -1.20 -10.97
CA SER A 159 -9.41 0.05 -10.44
C SER A 159 -8.84 0.94 -11.54
N PHE A 160 -8.12 0.35 -12.51
CA PHE A 160 -7.45 1.06 -13.59
C PHE A 160 -8.34 1.24 -14.82
N ARG A 161 -9.53 1.79 -14.59
CA ARG A 161 -10.52 2.23 -15.58
C ARG A 161 -10.98 3.66 -15.31
N GLY A 162 -10.15 4.44 -14.64
CA GLY A 162 -10.53 5.76 -14.15
C GLY A 162 -10.90 6.71 -15.28
N TRP A 163 -10.05 6.85 -16.29
CA TRP A 163 -10.29 7.73 -17.45
C TRP A 163 -11.44 7.21 -18.32
N ARG A 164 -11.47 5.90 -18.59
CA ARG A 164 -12.57 5.27 -19.35
C ARG A 164 -13.94 5.45 -18.69
N ARG A 165 -14.01 5.41 -17.36
CA ARG A 165 -15.26 5.68 -16.63
C ARG A 165 -15.62 7.17 -16.64
N LEU A 166 -14.64 8.06 -16.61
CA LEU A 166 -14.90 9.50 -16.69
C LEU A 166 -15.44 9.96 -18.05
N LEU A 167 -15.34 9.16 -19.11
CA LEU A 167 -16.06 9.40 -20.37
C LEU A 167 -17.60 9.32 -20.22
N GLU A 168 -18.06 8.58 -19.22
CA GLU A 168 -19.49 8.30 -18.97
C GLU A 168 -20.01 8.97 -17.69
N GLU A 169 -19.14 9.56 -16.88
CA GLU A 169 -19.45 10.19 -15.58
C GLU A 169 -19.44 11.71 -15.68
N ASP A 170 -19.96 12.39 -14.65
CA ASP A 170 -19.85 13.84 -14.53
C ASP A 170 -18.38 14.29 -14.43
N THR A 171 -17.97 15.17 -15.32
CA THR A 171 -16.60 15.73 -15.37
C THR A 171 -16.47 17.11 -14.74
N ALA A 172 -17.50 17.64 -14.09
CA ALA A 172 -17.45 18.94 -13.42
C ALA A 172 -16.27 19.01 -12.42
N GLY A 173 -15.43 20.04 -12.55
CA GLY A 173 -14.25 20.23 -11.71
C GLY A 173 -13.06 19.32 -12.03
N LEU A 174 -13.08 18.60 -13.18
CA LEU A 174 -11.89 17.94 -13.70
C LEU A 174 -10.86 18.99 -14.13
N ASP A 175 -9.57 18.65 -14.02
CA ASP A 175 -8.49 19.51 -14.52
C ASP A 175 -8.70 19.82 -16.01
N PRO A 176 -8.58 21.12 -16.44
CA PRO A 176 -8.88 21.52 -17.82
C PRO A 176 -8.03 20.78 -18.88
N TRP A 177 -6.78 20.44 -18.57
CA TRP A 177 -5.94 19.66 -19.48
C TRP A 177 -6.47 18.22 -19.58
N ALA A 178 -6.80 17.60 -18.46
CA ALA A 178 -7.36 16.24 -18.45
C ALA A 178 -8.70 16.16 -19.18
N LEU A 179 -9.53 17.21 -19.07
CA LEU A 179 -10.79 17.29 -19.78
C LEU A 179 -10.58 17.41 -21.32
N ARG A 180 -9.59 18.19 -21.78
CA ARG A 180 -9.27 18.30 -23.21
C ARG A 180 -8.76 17.01 -23.82
N HIS A 181 -8.04 16.21 -23.02
CA HIS A 181 -7.37 14.97 -23.47
C HIS A 181 -8.04 13.70 -22.94
N LEU A 182 -9.34 13.78 -22.60
CA LEU A 182 -10.01 12.66 -21.92
C LEU A 182 -10.06 11.39 -22.77
N ASP A 183 -10.30 11.52 -24.08
CA ASP A 183 -10.32 10.40 -25.01
C ASP A 183 -8.93 9.77 -25.17
N GLU A 184 -7.90 10.59 -25.33
CA GLU A 184 -6.51 10.13 -25.45
C GLU A 184 -6.01 9.50 -24.14
N LEU A 185 -6.44 10.03 -22.97
CA LEU A 185 -6.13 9.45 -21.67
C LEU A 185 -6.80 8.08 -21.47
N ALA A 186 -8.03 7.94 -21.92
CA ALA A 186 -8.76 6.67 -21.86
C ALA A 186 -8.13 5.60 -22.77
N GLU A 187 -7.69 6.01 -23.97
CA GLU A 187 -6.95 5.13 -24.91
C GLU A 187 -5.60 4.72 -24.32
N LEU A 188 -4.81 5.67 -23.80
CA LEU A 188 -3.52 5.40 -23.16
C LEU A 188 -3.68 4.48 -21.95
N GLU A 189 -4.70 4.71 -21.10
CA GLU A 189 -5.05 3.85 -19.99
C GLU A 189 -5.35 2.42 -20.47
N SER A 190 -5.98 2.23 -21.60
CA SER A 190 -6.38 0.90 -22.08
C SER A 190 -5.20 -0.07 -22.25
N GLY A 191 -4.01 0.45 -22.48
CA GLY A 191 -2.76 -0.30 -22.65
C GLY A 191 -2.05 -0.71 -21.34
N TRP A 192 -2.48 -0.22 -20.19
CA TRP A 192 -1.74 -0.39 -18.92
C TRP A 192 -1.46 -1.84 -18.54
N ALA A 193 -2.44 -2.74 -18.77
CA ALA A 193 -2.35 -4.13 -18.32
C ALA A 193 -1.24 -4.90 -19.07
N ALA A 194 -1.15 -4.71 -20.38
CA ALA A 194 -0.08 -5.29 -21.19
C ALA A 194 1.27 -4.67 -20.85
N ALA A 195 1.31 -3.36 -20.62
CA ALA A 195 2.51 -2.62 -20.25
C ALA A 195 3.10 -3.04 -18.89
N ALA A 196 2.26 -3.34 -17.90
CA ALA A 196 2.66 -3.73 -16.56
C ALA A 196 2.80 -5.26 -16.38
N ALA A 197 2.65 -6.05 -17.44
CA ALA A 197 2.84 -7.50 -17.37
C ALA A 197 4.30 -7.84 -17.07
N GLY A 198 4.52 -8.90 -16.28
CA GLY A 198 5.85 -9.35 -15.89
C GLY A 198 5.76 -10.54 -14.95
N ASP A 199 6.89 -10.90 -14.36
CA ASP A 199 7.05 -12.06 -13.50
C ASP A 199 7.59 -11.72 -12.09
N THR A 200 7.60 -10.44 -11.73
CA THR A 200 8.01 -9.97 -10.38
C THR A 200 6.85 -10.01 -9.42
N LEU A 201 7.05 -10.55 -8.20
CA LEU A 201 6.10 -10.37 -7.11
C LEU A 201 6.15 -8.92 -6.61
N LEU A 202 5.02 -8.26 -6.65
CA LEU A 202 4.83 -6.86 -6.29
C LEU A 202 4.10 -6.73 -4.95
N HIS A 203 4.46 -5.74 -4.17
CA HIS A 203 3.73 -5.33 -2.97
C HIS A 203 2.44 -4.55 -3.30
N ARG A 204 2.50 -3.67 -4.31
CA ARG A 204 1.41 -2.87 -4.90
C ARG A 204 0.88 -1.70 -4.05
N ASP A 205 1.24 -1.59 -2.79
CA ASP A 205 0.79 -0.50 -1.90
C ASP A 205 1.95 0.14 -1.12
N LEU A 206 3.09 0.41 -1.82
CA LEU A 206 4.24 1.05 -1.21
C LEU A 206 3.96 2.53 -0.90
N ARG A 207 4.00 2.87 0.39
CA ARG A 207 3.86 4.22 0.93
C ARG A 207 4.68 4.34 2.22
N ALA A 208 4.90 5.58 2.69
CA ALA A 208 5.65 5.81 3.92
C ALA A 208 5.09 5.07 5.14
N ASP A 209 3.77 4.94 5.24
CA ASP A 209 3.09 4.23 6.35
C ASP A 209 3.24 2.69 6.28
N ASN A 210 3.60 2.14 5.11
CA ASN A 210 3.90 0.72 4.91
C ASN A 210 5.40 0.41 4.95
N ILE A 211 6.20 1.33 5.45
CA ILE A 211 7.66 1.20 5.58
C ILE A 211 8.09 1.45 7.02
N LEU A 212 8.97 0.58 7.53
CA LEU A 212 9.64 0.78 8.82
C LEU A 212 11.14 0.88 8.62
N LEU A 213 11.74 1.89 9.23
CA LEU A 213 13.18 2.09 9.31
C LEU A 213 13.66 1.62 10.69
N SER A 214 14.55 0.63 10.72
CA SER A 214 15.12 0.05 11.94
C SER A 214 16.64 -0.02 11.80
N GLY A 215 17.36 0.91 12.46
CA GLY A 215 18.78 1.11 12.21
C GLY A 215 19.03 1.33 10.72
N GLU A 216 19.91 0.51 10.11
CA GLU A 216 20.19 0.57 8.68
C GLU A 216 19.19 -0.26 7.82
N ARG A 217 18.31 -1.05 8.44
CA ARG A 217 17.36 -1.91 7.73
C ARG A 217 16.11 -1.14 7.35
N VAL A 218 15.55 -1.50 6.20
CA VAL A 218 14.22 -1.09 5.73
C VAL A 218 13.34 -2.32 5.73
N TYR A 219 12.15 -2.21 6.29
CA TYR A 219 11.14 -3.25 6.23
C TYR A 219 9.92 -2.72 5.48
N VAL A 220 9.33 -3.59 4.67
CA VAL A 220 8.06 -3.36 3.97
C VAL A 220 6.99 -4.19 4.64
N VAL A 221 5.91 -3.56 5.07
CA VAL A 221 4.81 -4.19 5.82
C VAL A 221 3.49 -4.08 5.05
N ASP A 222 2.51 -4.89 5.41
CA ASP A 222 1.14 -4.83 4.85
C ASP A 222 1.04 -5.35 3.41
N TRP A 223 1.15 -6.67 3.23
CA TRP A 223 1.22 -7.41 1.95
C TRP A 223 -0.12 -7.97 1.39
N PRO A 224 -1.32 -7.52 1.79
CA PRO A 224 -2.57 -8.15 1.35
C PRO A 224 -2.85 -7.98 -0.15
N TRP A 225 -2.15 -7.07 -0.81
CA TRP A 225 -2.38 -6.70 -2.20
C TRP A 225 -1.36 -7.29 -3.18
N ALA A 226 -0.52 -8.21 -2.74
CA ALA A 226 0.54 -8.75 -3.57
C ALA A 226 -0.02 -9.34 -4.88
N CYS A 227 0.69 -9.07 -5.98
CA CYS A 227 0.36 -9.55 -7.31
C CYS A 227 1.63 -9.72 -8.15
N VAL A 228 1.52 -10.26 -9.37
CA VAL A 228 2.66 -10.47 -10.27
C VAL A 228 2.59 -9.49 -11.43
N GLY A 229 3.69 -8.77 -11.69
CA GLY A 229 3.79 -7.78 -12.77
C GLY A 229 5.22 -7.38 -13.10
N ALA A 230 5.37 -6.25 -13.80
CA ALA A 230 6.67 -5.75 -14.22
C ALA A 230 7.51 -5.21 -13.03
N PRO A 231 8.84 -5.39 -13.02
CA PRO A 231 9.71 -5.11 -11.87
C PRO A 231 9.76 -3.63 -11.46
N TRP A 232 9.39 -2.72 -12.33
CA TRP A 232 9.39 -1.29 -12.06
C TRP A 232 8.09 -0.78 -11.42
N VAL A 233 7.03 -1.58 -11.38
CA VAL A 233 5.67 -1.15 -10.98
C VAL A 233 5.63 -0.61 -9.56
N ASP A 234 6.17 -1.33 -8.58
CA ASP A 234 6.15 -0.90 -7.18
C ASP A 234 6.84 0.46 -6.99
N LEU A 235 7.98 0.64 -7.63
CA LEU A 235 8.70 1.92 -7.60
C LEU A 235 7.85 3.04 -8.20
N VAL A 236 7.32 2.84 -9.41
CA VAL A 236 6.50 3.84 -10.12
C VAL A 236 5.22 4.18 -9.36
N ALA A 237 4.54 3.16 -8.83
CA ALA A 237 3.30 3.35 -8.06
C ALA A 237 3.51 4.13 -6.74
N MET A 238 4.68 4.01 -6.11
CA MET A 238 5.05 4.72 -4.89
C MET A 238 5.27 6.23 -5.11
N LEU A 239 5.79 6.64 -6.26
CA LEU A 239 6.31 8.00 -6.46
C LEU A 239 5.28 9.13 -6.29
N PRO A 240 3.99 9.00 -6.67
CA PRO A 240 2.99 10.03 -6.37
C PRO A 240 2.85 10.31 -4.87
N SER A 241 2.93 9.27 -4.02
CA SER A 241 2.87 9.47 -2.56
C SER A 241 4.12 10.15 -2.02
N VAL A 242 5.29 9.88 -2.59
CA VAL A 242 6.55 10.56 -2.22
C VAL A 242 6.45 12.05 -2.50
N GLY A 243 6.04 12.44 -3.72
CA GLY A 243 5.88 13.85 -4.08
C GLY A 243 4.82 14.57 -3.23
N MET A 244 3.66 13.92 -3.00
CA MET A 244 2.61 14.43 -2.14
C MET A 244 3.09 14.67 -0.70
N GLN A 245 3.98 13.83 -0.20
CA GLN A 245 4.51 13.87 1.18
C GLN A 245 5.78 14.73 1.30
N GLY A 246 6.01 15.64 0.36
CA GLY A 246 7.09 16.63 0.42
C GLY A 246 8.46 16.10 0.02
N GLY A 247 8.52 14.94 -0.62
CA GLY A 247 9.71 14.44 -1.30
C GLY A 247 9.88 15.03 -2.71
N PRO A 248 10.93 14.61 -3.45
CA PRO A 248 11.10 14.98 -4.86
C PRO A 248 9.91 14.52 -5.72
N MET A 249 9.66 15.23 -6.80
CA MET A 249 8.59 14.89 -7.74
C MET A 249 8.94 13.63 -8.54
N PRO A 250 7.94 12.83 -8.98
CA PRO A 250 8.18 11.58 -9.68
C PRO A 250 9.16 11.68 -10.86
N HIS A 251 9.09 12.75 -11.65
CA HIS A 251 9.98 12.96 -12.80
C HIS A 251 11.45 13.22 -12.43
N GLU A 252 11.74 13.56 -11.17
CA GLU A 252 13.11 13.71 -10.64
C GLU A 252 13.70 12.37 -10.18
N LEU A 253 12.84 11.40 -9.84
CA LEU A 253 13.23 10.10 -9.30
C LEU A 253 13.19 8.96 -10.33
N PHE A 254 12.38 9.13 -11.37
CA PHE A 254 12.18 8.14 -12.43
C PHE A 254 12.09 8.82 -13.80
N THR A 255 13.16 8.67 -14.58
CA THR A 255 13.36 9.38 -15.86
C THR A 255 13.23 8.49 -17.10
N ASP A 256 12.95 7.17 -16.90
CA ASP A 256 12.78 6.23 -18.00
C ASP A 256 11.64 6.67 -18.93
N PRO A 257 11.90 6.90 -20.23
CA PRO A 257 10.90 7.37 -21.18
C PRO A 257 10.00 6.26 -21.74
N ASP A 258 10.12 5.01 -21.27
CA ASP A 258 9.40 3.87 -21.80
C ASP A 258 7.88 4.17 -21.89
N PRO A 259 7.25 3.99 -23.07
CA PRO A 259 5.80 4.13 -23.24
C PRO A 259 4.99 3.19 -22.34
N ALA A 260 5.52 2.01 -21.98
CA ALA A 260 4.87 1.08 -21.05
C ALA A 260 4.65 1.74 -19.68
N VAL A 261 5.67 2.44 -19.15
CA VAL A 261 5.55 3.20 -17.91
C VAL A 261 4.51 4.31 -18.04
N THR A 262 4.45 4.98 -19.21
CA THR A 262 3.47 6.05 -19.42
C THR A 262 2.03 5.54 -19.41
N ALA A 263 1.77 4.38 -20.03
CA ALA A 263 0.46 3.73 -19.99
C ALA A 263 0.05 3.31 -18.55
N PHE A 264 1.00 2.77 -17.78
CA PHE A 264 0.73 2.44 -16.38
C PHE A 264 0.48 3.69 -15.52
N VAL A 265 1.27 4.77 -15.70
CA VAL A 265 1.06 6.05 -15.02
C VAL A 265 -0.29 6.67 -15.39
N ALA A 266 -0.77 6.49 -16.61
CA ALA A 266 -2.11 6.91 -17.02
C ALA A 266 -3.18 6.16 -16.22
N GLY A 267 -3.08 4.82 -16.10
CA GLY A 267 -3.99 4.02 -15.27
C GLY A 267 -3.98 4.42 -13.80
N LEU A 268 -2.78 4.61 -13.22
CA LEU A 268 -2.59 5.05 -11.85
C LEU A 268 -3.17 6.46 -11.61
N CYS A 269 -2.94 7.38 -12.53
CA CYS A 269 -3.48 8.75 -12.48
C CYS A 269 -5.01 8.73 -12.57
N GLY A 270 -5.58 7.97 -13.53
CA GLY A 270 -7.02 7.80 -13.68
C GLY A 270 -7.68 7.21 -12.42
N TYR A 271 -7.02 6.23 -11.80
CA TYR A 271 -7.45 5.70 -10.50
C TYR A 271 -7.55 6.80 -9.44
N PHE A 272 -6.50 7.57 -9.21
CA PHE A 272 -6.49 8.61 -8.19
C PHE A 272 -7.46 9.75 -8.49
N VAL A 273 -7.48 10.24 -9.73
CA VAL A 273 -8.35 11.34 -10.15
C VAL A 273 -9.82 10.95 -9.96
N ARG A 274 -10.23 9.77 -10.42
CA ARG A 274 -11.60 9.32 -10.29
C ARG A 274 -11.97 9.01 -8.84
N HIS A 275 -11.17 8.20 -8.12
CA HIS A 275 -11.49 7.81 -6.75
C HIS A 275 -11.48 9.00 -5.78
N GLY A 276 -10.60 9.97 -6.01
CA GLY A 276 -10.60 11.21 -5.24
C GLY A 276 -11.89 12.03 -5.34
N ARG A 277 -12.74 11.78 -6.32
CA ARG A 277 -14.04 12.44 -6.55
C ARG A 277 -15.22 11.71 -5.89
N LEU A 278 -15.02 10.44 -5.51
CA LEU A 278 -16.07 9.64 -4.86
C LEU A 278 -16.27 10.08 -3.39
N PRO A 279 -17.44 9.76 -2.79
CA PRO A 279 -17.64 9.93 -1.36
C PRO A 279 -16.70 9.07 -0.55
N ASP A 280 -16.35 9.51 0.66
CA ASP A 280 -15.52 8.72 1.56
C ASP A 280 -16.20 7.38 1.90
N PRO A 281 -15.45 6.25 1.88
CA PRO A 281 -15.99 4.99 2.32
C PRO A 281 -16.26 4.98 3.84
N PRO A 282 -17.23 4.22 4.32
CA PRO A 282 -17.48 4.07 5.75
C PRO A 282 -16.22 3.70 6.53
N GLY A 283 -15.93 4.41 7.62
CA GLY A 283 -14.77 4.19 8.47
C GLY A 283 -13.43 4.71 7.93
N LEU A 284 -13.38 5.34 6.74
CA LEU A 284 -12.16 5.81 6.09
C LEU A 284 -12.25 7.29 5.68
N PRO A 285 -12.38 8.23 6.61
CA PRO A 285 -12.73 9.63 6.31
C PRO A 285 -11.63 10.42 5.59
N THR A 286 -10.41 9.91 5.54
CA THR A 286 -9.25 10.59 4.93
C THR A 286 -8.81 10.00 3.60
N VAL A 287 -9.33 8.83 3.19
CA VAL A 287 -8.82 8.10 2.02
C VAL A 287 -9.02 8.87 0.72
N ARG A 288 -10.15 9.56 0.54
CA ARG A 288 -10.40 10.34 -0.68
C ARG A 288 -9.54 11.59 -0.76
N ALA A 289 -9.33 12.28 0.37
CA ALA A 289 -8.40 13.39 0.43
C ALA A 289 -6.96 12.95 0.09
N PHE A 290 -6.55 11.79 0.60
CA PHE A 290 -5.26 11.18 0.31
C PHE A 290 -5.11 10.83 -1.19
N GLN A 291 -6.15 10.21 -1.79
CA GLN A 291 -6.18 9.90 -3.21
C GLN A 291 -6.16 11.15 -4.09
N ARG A 292 -6.94 12.20 -3.74
CA ARG A 292 -6.89 13.49 -4.46
C ARG A 292 -5.49 14.10 -4.48
N ALA A 293 -4.83 14.10 -3.33
CA ALA A 293 -3.49 14.67 -3.22
C ALA A 293 -2.46 13.90 -4.07
N GLN A 294 -2.52 12.57 -4.09
CA GLN A 294 -1.70 11.75 -5.00
C GLN A 294 -2.08 12.00 -6.48
N GLY A 295 -3.37 12.16 -6.76
CA GLY A 295 -3.88 12.45 -8.11
C GLY A 295 -3.30 13.73 -8.71
N VAL A 296 -3.12 14.78 -7.89
CA VAL A 296 -2.48 16.03 -8.33
C VAL A 296 -1.04 15.78 -8.80
N VAL A 297 -0.26 15.03 -8.02
CA VAL A 297 1.13 14.71 -8.34
C VAL A 297 1.22 13.77 -9.56
N ALA A 298 0.37 12.75 -9.61
CA ALA A 298 0.33 11.81 -10.73
C ALA A 298 -0.07 12.50 -12.04
N LEU A 299 -0.99 13.47 -11.99
CA LEU A 299 -1.42 14.23 -13.16
C LEU A 299 -0.31 15.16 -13.69
N ASP A 300 0.41 15.88 -12.81
CA ASP A 300 1.58 16.66 -13.23
C ASP A 300 2.65 15.78 -13.90
N TRP A 301 2.91 14.61 -13.31
CA TRP A 301 3.83 13.66 -13.89
C TRP A 301 3.37 13.16 -15.27
N LEU A 302 2.08 12.81 -15.41
CA LEU A 302 1.52 12.34 -16.67
C LEU A 302 1.58 13.41 -17.77
N LYS A 303 1.27 14.68 -17.45
CA LYS A 303 1.42 15.82 -18.36
C LYS A 303 2.85 15.92 -18.92
N ARG A 304 3.86 15.76 -18.05
CA ARG A 304 5.28 15.79 -18.45
C ARG A 304 5.66 14.60 -19.32
N ARG A 305 5.14 13.41 -19.01
CA ARG A 305 5.45 12.19 -19.77
C ARG A 305 4.82 12.19 -21.15
N THR A 306 3.61 12.70 -21.29
CA THR A 306 2.92 12.79 -22.58
C THR A 306 3.41 13.95 -23.44
N GLY A 307 3.80 15.06 -22.82
CA GLY A 307 4.17 16.27 -23.53
C GLY A 307 3.01 16.93 -24.33
N TRP A 308 1.76 16.50 -24.06
CA TRP A 308 0.58 17.05 -24.72
C TRP A 308 0.31 18.49 -24.27
N SER A 309 -0.11 19.35 -25.20
CA SER A 309 -0.33 20.79 -24.99
C SER A 309 -1.75 21.15 -24.58
#